data_0d4e8a61cc4e6aa0cb2e9f5afa3deab0
#
_entry.id   0d4e8a61cc4e6aa0cb2e9f5afa3deab0
#
_cell.length_a   1.000
_cell.length_b   1.000
_cell.length_c   1.000
_cell.angle_alpha   90.00
_cell.angle_beta   90.00
_cell.angle_gamma   90.00
#
_symmetry.space_group_name_H-M   'P 1'
#
loop_
_entity.id
_entity.type
_entity.pdbx_description
1 polymer ?
#
loop_
_entity_poly.entity_id
_entity_poly.type
_entity_poly.pdbx_seq_one_letter_code
_entity_poly.pdbx_strand_id
1 'polypeptide(L)'
;GLLRVNAMGGGTWITEFETIVGLDSRVFGYSGMYTHASLSPFVDRSIAFYMRQHGYRTSAFFPHGGDFYNARNAYANYGFETILDSEDMGRGAWMETDGEVAASVRTAMGPAPQAPFFSYVLFIENHSPHDCGAGDSTGFAVRFADTQEFTPNCALDEYLRRLDSTTSAVQSLQDYLADIETRTGRPFVLLVFGDHQPHTFASTGGFHYDYGAFRKVADTRM
;
A
#
# COMPACT_ATOMS: atom_id res chain seq x y z
N GLY A 1 8.98 -5.29 12.92
CA GLY A 1 8.55 -4.13 13.70
C GLY A 1 7.10 -3.78 13.39
N LEU A 2 6.50 -2.93 14.23
CA LEU A 2 5.16 -2.39 13.98
C LEU A 2 5.30 -0.96 13.45
N LEU A 3 4.74 -0.68 12.28
CA LEU A 3 4.55 0.67 11.79
C LEU A 3 3.17 1.16 12.26
N ARG A 4 3.14 2.31 12.91
CA ARG A 4 1.88 2.98 13.28
C ARG A 4 1.57 4.03 12.22
N VAL A 5 0.37 3.95 11.65
CA VAL A 5 -0.14 4.91 10.69
C VAL A 5 -1.27 5.73 11.32
N ASN A 6 -1.40 6.99 10.92
CA ASN A 6 -2.42 7.90 11.45
C ASN A 6 -3.76 7.82 10.71
N ALA A 7 -3.76 7.29 9.48
CA ALA A 7 -4.97 7.10 8.71
C ALA A 7 -5.81 5.94 9.28
N MET A 8 -7.09 6.15 9.43
CA MET A 8 -8.03 5.17 9.99
C MET A 8 -9.21 4.99 9.04
N GLY A 9 -9.37 3.77 8.51
CA GLY A 9 -10.52 3.41 7.67
C GLY A 9 -10.61 4.15 6.34
N GLY A 10 -9.47 4.56 5.77
CA GLY A 10 -9.35 5.30 4.52
C GLY A 10 -8.40 6.47 4.63
N GLY A 11 -8.16 7.17 3.50
CA GLY A 11 -7.22 8.29 3.47
C GLY A 11 -5.78 7.84 3.21
N THR A 12 -5.60 6.91 2.29
CA THR A 12 -4.31 6.40 1.81
C THR A 12 -3.27 7.50 1.62
N TRP A 13 -3.67 8.63 1.03
CA TRP A 13 -2.81 9.80 0.80
C TRP A 13 -2.20 10.40 2.08
N ILE A 14 -2.81 10.19 3.24
CA ILE A 14 -2.26 10.62 4.55
C ILE A 14 -1.02 9.78 4.87
N THR A 15 -1.15 8.47 4.83
CA THR A 15 -0.03 7.55 5.11
C THR A 15 1.06 7.68 4.06
N GLU A 16 0.72 7.89 2.80
CA GLU A 16 1.69 8.15 1.74
C GLU A 16 2.50 9.41 2.02
N PHE A 17 1.84 10.52 2.34
CA PHE A 17 2.51 11.75 2.73
C PHE A 17 3.44 11.53 3.93
N GLU A 18 2.94 10.92 5.00
CA GLU A 18 3.70 10.70 6.22
C GLU A 18 4.92 9.79 5.99
N THR A 19 4.76 8.77 5.15
CA THR A 19 5.84 7.82 4.83
C THR A 19 6.88 8.43 3.91
N ILE A 20 6.45 9.18 2.89
CA ILE A 20 7.33 9.73 1.87
C ILE A 20 8.01 11.01 2.35
N VAL A 21 7.28 11.88 3.06
CA VAL A 21 7.77 13.19 3.51
C VAL A 21 8.35 13.13 4.92
N GLY A 22 7.90 12.19 5.74
CA GLY A 22 8.38 12.00 7.11
C GLY A 22 7.79 13.00 8.11
N LEU A 23 6.64 13.61 7.81
CA LEU A 23 5.95 14.57 8.67
C LEU A 23 4.58 14.03 9.09
N ASP A 24 4.23 14.24 10.35
CA ASP A 24 2.90 13.92 10.88
C ASP A 24 1.86 14.88 10.28
N SER A 25 0.91 14.36 9.52
CA SER A 25 -0.13 15.15 8.83
C SER A 25 -0.99 15.95 9.82
N ARG A 26 -1.19 15.46 11.04
CA ARG A 26 -2.03 16.08 12.06
C ARG A 26 -1.56 17.45 12.51
N VAL A 27 -0.26 17.73 12.40
CA VAL A 27 0.30 19.05 12.75
C VAL A 27 -0.18 20.18 11.83
N PHE A 28 -0.72 19.81 10.65
CA PHE A 28 -1.26 20.76 9.66
C PHE A 28 -2.78 20.95 9.76
N GLY A 29 -3.42 20.38 10.80
CA GLY A 29 -4.86 20.51 11.01
C GLY A 29 -5.69 20.06 9.81
N TYR A 30 -6.60 20.90 9.34
CA TYR A 30 -7.50 20.56 8.23
C TYR A 30 -6.74 20.25 6.93
N SER A 31 -5.66 20.96 6.64
CA SER A 31 -4.84 20.70 5.45
C SER A 31 -4.19 19.33 5.49
N GLY A 32 -3.89 18.80 6.68
CA GLY A 32 -3.36 17.45 6.86
C GLY A 32 -4.33 16.33 6.53
N MET A 33 -5.63 16.63 6.39
CA MET A 33 -6.64 15.66 5.93
C MET A 33 -6.62 15.44 4.41
N TYR A 34 -6.02 16.37 3.65
CA TYR A 34 -5.98 16.35 2.18
C TYR A 34 -4.57 16.59 1.67
N THR A 35 -3.62 15.82 2.18
CA THR A 35 -2.17 16.03 2.00
C THR A 35 -1.75 16.17 0.54
N HIS A 36 -2.28 15.34 -0.37
CA HIS A 36 -1.96 15.40 -1.79
C HIS A 36 -2.40 16.70 -2.47
N ALA A 37 -3.52 17.26 -2.07
CA ALA A 37 -4.01 18.52 -2.64
C ALA A 37 -3.46 19.75 -1.92
N SER A 38 -3.41 19.69 -0.58
CA SER A 38 -3.14 20.86 0.26
C SER A 38 -1.67 21.03 0.62
N LEU A 39 -0.93 19.96 0.79
CA LEU A 39 0.44 19.99 1.31
C LEU A 39 1.48 19.65 0.24
N SER A 40 1.18 18.76 -0.70
CA SER A 40 2.17 18.32 -1.67
C SER A 40 2.84 19.47 -2.46
N PRO A 41 2.14 20.57 -2.82
CA PRO A 41 2.79 21.68 -3.54
C PRO A 41 3.89 22.41 -2.76
N PHE A 42 3.95 22.21 -1.45
CA PHE A 42 4.91 22.89 -0.56
C PHE A 42 6.01 21.93 -0.06
N VAL A 43 6.06 20.71 -0.57
CA VAL A 43 7.08 19.72 -0.19
C VAL A 43 8.38 20.03 -0.93
N ASP A 44 9.42 20.37 -0.17
CA ASP A 44 10.77 20.59 -0.66
C ASP A 44 11.75 19.49 -0.24
N ARG A 45 11.31 18.56 0.61
CA ARG A 45 12.09 17.45 1.13
C ARG A 45 11.23 16.20 1.25
N SER A 46 11.77 15.09 0.80
CA SER A 46 11.16 13.77 0.91
C SER A 46 12.23 12.69 0.80
N ILE A 47 11.87 11.45 1.05
CA ILE A 47 12.76 10.32 0.80
C ILE A 47 13.10 10.21 -0.71
N ALA A 48 12.18 10.54 -1.62
CA ALA A 48 12.44 10.50 -3.06
C ALA A 48 13.49 11.55 -3.47
N PHE A 49 13.38 12.79 -2.99
CA PHE A 49 14.42 13.82 -3.21
C PHE A 49 15.77 13.38 -2.65
N TYR A 50 15.79 12.83 -1.44
CA TYR A 50 17.01 12.35 -0.82
C TYR A 50 17.67 11.23 -1.65
N MET A 51 16.90 10.26 -2.09
CA MET A 51 17.40 9.15 -2.91
C MET A 51 17.96 9.65 -4.26
N ARG A 52 17.29 10.59 -4.92
CA ARG A 52 17.79 11.22 -6.17
C ARG A 52 19.14 11.89 -5.97
N GLN A 53 19.31 12.64 -4.88
CA GLN A 53 20.59 13.29 -4.56
C GLN A 53 21.73 12.28 -4.37
N HIS A 54 21.39 11.02 -4.04
CA HIS A 54 22.35 9.92 -3.90
C HIS A 54 22.45 9.02 -5.15
N GLY A 55 21.95 9.50 -6.29
CA GLY A 55 22.08 8.81 -7.58
C GLY A 55 21.09 7.68 -7.81
N TYR A 56 20.04 7.58 -7.02
CA TYR A 56 18.96 6.63 -7.25
C TYR A 56 17.98 7.17 -8.30
N ARG A 57 17.51 6.28 -9.17
CA ARG A 57 16.31 6.55 -9.96
C ARG A 57 15.10 6.35 -9.05
N THR A 58 14.14 7.26 -9.12
CA THR A 58 12.97 7.22 -8.25
C THR A 58 11.69 7.03 -9.05
N SER A 59 10.84 6.10 -8.63
CA SER A 59 9.59 5.79 -9.31
C SER A 59 8.45 5.57 -8.32
N ALA A 60 7.24 5.98 -8.73
CA ALA A 60 5.99 5.69 -8.03
C ALA A 60 5.06 4.91 -8.97
N PHE A 61 4.44 3.88 -8.43
CA PHE A 61 3.47 3.04 -9.11
C PHE A 61 2.18 3.03 -8.29
N PHE A 62 1.06 3.34 -8.93
CA PHE A 62 -0.22 3.29 -8.25
C PHE A 62 -1.32 2.81 -9.20
N PRO A 63 -2.30 2.04 -8.69
CA PRO A 63 -3.19 1.22 -9.50
C PRO A 63 -4.46 1.94 -9.95
N HIS A 64 -4.51 3.24 -9.90
CA HIS A 64 -5.66 4.08 -10.29
C HIS A 64 -5.22 5.22 -11.21
N GLY A 65 -6.17 5.91 -11.85
CA GLY A 65 -5.89 7.07 -12.68
C GLY A 65 -5.23 8.21 -11.91
N GLY A 66 -4.33 8.94 -12.56
CA GLY A 66 -3.48 9.96 -11.95
C GLY A 66 -4.23 11.13 -11.30
N ASP A 67 -5.46 11.39 -11.75
CA ASP A 67 -6.30 12.46 -11.20
C ASP A 67 -6.95 12.08 -9.86
N PHE A 68 -7.05 10.79 -9.58
CA PHE A 68 -7.64 10.30 -8.34
C PHE A 68 -6.82 10.79 -7.14
N TYR A 69 -7.45 11.52 -6.24
CA TYR A 69 -6.83 12.20 -5.10
C TYR A 69 -5.65 13.13 -5.45
N ASN A 70 -5.56 13.60 -6.70
CA ASN A 70 -4.42 14.42 -7.15
C ASN A 70 -3.06 13.67 -7.08
N ALA A 71 -3.09 12.34 -7.20
CA ALA A 71 -1.94 11.48 -6.95
C ALA A 71 -0.74 11.80 -7.83
N ARG A 72 -0.94 11.93 -9.16
CA ARG A 72 0.15 12.23 -10.10
C ARG A 72 0.91 13.50 -9.74
N ASN A 73 0.19 14.58 -9.45
CA ASN A 73 0.81 15.85 -9.06
C ASN A 73 1.50 15.72 -7.69
N ALA A 74 0.89 15.00 -6.75
CA ALA A 74 1.47 14.81 -5.45
C ALA A 74 2.79 14.04 -5.51
N TYR A 75 2.85 12.94 -6.24
CA TYR A 75 4.10 12.17 -6.40
C TYR A 75 5.18 12.97 -7.14
N ALA A 76 4.80 13.78 -8.14
CA ALA A 76 5.74 14.71 -8.78
C ALA A 76 6.30 15.74 -7.78
N ASN A 77 5.43 16.31 -6.95
CA ASN A 77 5.82 17.26 -5.90
C ASN A 77 6.67 16.58 -4.80
N TYR A 78 6.47 15.29 -4.55
CA TYR A 78 7.32 14.52 -3.64
C TYR A 78 8.68 14.14 -4.24
N GLY A 79 8.92 14.43 -5.52
CA GLY A 79 10.22 14.28 -6.16
C GLY A 79 10.46 12.96 -6.89
N PHE A 80 9.42 12.19 -7.16
CA PHE A 80 9.55 11.01 -8.04
C PHE A 80 9.76 11.44 -9.49
N GLU A 81 10.71 10.79 -10.18
CA GLU A 81 11.06 11.07 -11.59
C GLU A 81 10.17 10.31 -12.57
N THR A 82 9.80 9.10 -12.22
CA THR A 82 8.93 8.25 -13.02
C THR A 82 7.66 7.98 -12.23
N ILE A 83 6.52 8.30 -12.81
CA ILE A 83 5.22 8.13 -12.18
C ILE A 83 4.35 7.34 -13.14
N LEU A 84 3.93 6.15 -12.73
CA LEU A 84 3.12 5.26 -13.54
C LEU A 84 1.81 4.98 -12.81
N ASP A 85 0.74 5.47 -13.40
CA ASP A 85 -0.62 5.14 -12.97
C ASP A 85 -1.19 3.93 -13.74
N SER A 86 -2.44 3.57 -13.49
CA SER A 86 -3.07 2.43 -14.15
C SER A 86 -3.10 2.56 -15.67
N GLU A 87 -3.27 3.76 -16.21
CA GLU A 87 -3.31 3.99 -17.66
C GLU A 87 -1.93 3.87 -18.29
N ASP A 88 -0.89 4.42 -17.64
CA ASP A 88 0.51 4.24 -18.07
C ASP A 88 0.94 2.76 -18.06
N MET A 89 0.38 1.98 -17.14
CA MET A 89 0.61 0.54 -17.05
C MET A 89 -0.25 -0.27 -18.03
N GLY A 90 -0.99 0.39 -18.92
CA GLY A 90 -1.78 -0.23 -19.99
C GLY A 90 -3.11 -0.80 -19.52
N ARG A 91 -3.64 -0.27 -18.41
CA ARG A 91 -4.94 -0.65 -17.85
C ARG A 91 -5.93 0.51 -17.97
N GLY A 92 -7.18 0.28 -17.56
CA GLY A 92 -8.16 1.35 -17.45
C GLY A 92 -7.89 2.27 -16.24
N ALA A 93 -8.88 3.05 -15.85
CA ALA A 93 -8.77 3.99 -14.74
C ALA A 93 -8.50 3.31 -13.36
N TRP A 94 -8.57 2.00 -13.30
CA TRP A 94 -8.36 1.21 -12.09
C TRP A 94 -7.79 -0.16 -12.43
N MET A 95 -6.77 -0.62 -11.70
CA MET A 95 -6.27 -1.99 -11.79
C MET A 95 -7.03 -2.90 -10.81
N GLU A 96 -7.23 -4.15 -11.21
CA GLU A 96 -8.05 -5.07 -10.44
C GLU A 96 -7.21 -5.88 -9.43
N THR A 97 -5.94 -6.17 -9.75
CA THR A 97 -5.12 -7.04 -8.91
C THR A 97 -3.74 -6.47 -8.61
N ASP A 98 -3.22 -6.76 -7.42
CA ASP A 98 -1.86 -6.41 -7.00
C ASP A 98 -0.80 -7.17 -7.81
N GLY A 99 -1.15 -8.34 -8.33
CA GLY A 99 -0.30 -9.10 -9.25
C GLY A 99 -0.01 -8.36 -10.56
N GLU A 100 -0.99 -7.61 -11.09
CA GLU A 100 -0.80 -6.76 -12.27
C GLU A 100 0.11 -5.58 -11.98
N VAL A 101 -0.03 -4.95 -10.81
CA VAL A 101 0.87 -3.88 -10.35
C VAL A 101 2.30 -4.41 -10.24
N ALA A 102 2.48 -5.55 -9.58
CA ALA A 102 3.79 -6.19 -9.43
C ALA A 102 4.44 -6.54 -10.79
N ALA A 103 3.65 -7.02 -11.75
CA ALA A 103 4.12 -7.30 -13.10
C ALA A 103 4.57 -6.02 -13.84
N SER A 104 3.81 -4.94 -13.68
CA SER A 104 4.13 -3.63 -14.27
C SER A 104 5.41 -3.04 -13.66
N VAL A 105 5.62 -3.16 -12.36
CA VAL A 105 6.86 -2.76 -11.68
C VAL A 105 8.05 -3.52 -12.28
N ARG A 106 7.98 -4.84 -12.40
CA ARG A 106 9.05 -5.67 -12.99
C ARG A 106 9.33 -5.27 -14.43
N THR A 107 8.29 -4.98 -15.21
CA THR A 107 8.44 -4.55 -16.61
C THR A 107 9.15 -3.21 -16.71
N ALA A 108 8.72 -2.23 -15.92
CA ALA A 108 9.27 -0.88 -15.96
C ALA A 108 10.74 -0.83 -15.47
N MET A 109 11.08 -1.65 -14.49
CA MET A 109 12.43 -1.70 -13.94
C MET A 109 13.39 -2.57 -14.77
N GLY A 110 12.87 -3.55 -15.48
CA GLY A 110 13.65 -4.44 -16.34
C GLY A 110 14.55 -5.43 -15.57
N PRO A 111 15.22 -6.34 -16.29
CA PRO A 111 15.92 -7.47 -15.67
C PRO A 111 17.25 -7.11 -14.99
N ALA A 112 17.85 -5.99 -15.31
CA ALA A 112 19.17 -5.59 -14.79
C ALA A 112 19.30 -4.05 -14.76
N PRO A 113 18.69 -3.37 -13.80
CA PRO A 113 18.80 -1.92 -13.70
C PRO A 113 20.24 -1.46 -13.55
N GLN A 114 20.68 -0.51 -14.38
CA GLN A 114 22.06 -0.02 -14.39
C GLN A 114 22.38 0.89 -13.19
N ALA A 115 21.37 1.61 -12.69
CA ALA A 115 21.49 2.49 -11.54
C ALA A 115 20.74 1.90 -10.34
N PRO A 116 21.10 2.27 -9.09
CA PRO A 116 20.26 1.97 -7.95
C PRO A 116 18.90 2.63 -8.11
N PHE A 117 17.86 2.04 -7.54
CA PHE A 117 16.49 2.54 -7.64
C PHE A 117 15.82 2.59 -6.28
N PHE A 118 14.89 3.53 -6.15
CA PHE A 118 13.93 3.63 -5.08
C PHE A 118 12.54 3.67 -5.67
N SER A 119 11.70 2.72 -5.32
CA SER A 119 10.34 2.63 -5.84
C SER A 119 9.34 2.63 -4.71
N TYR A 120 8.32 3.48 -4.82
CA TYR A 120 7.12 3.43 -4.00
C TYR A 120 6.02 2.74 -4.81
N VAL A 121 5.41 1.71 -4.26
CA VAL A 121 4.40 0.90 -4.95
C VAL A 121 3.17 0.83 -4.05
N LEU A 122 2.06 1.33 -4.55
CA LEU A 122 0.75 1.21 -3.91
C LEU A 122 0.03 -0.03 -4.46
N PHE A 123 -0.46 -0.87 -3.57
CA PHE A 123 -1.36 -1.97 -3.87
C PHE A 123 -2.80 -1.60 -3.50
N ILE A 124 -3.80 -2.19 -4.15
CA ILE A 124 -5.19 -1.77 -3.99
C ILE A 124 -6.19 -2.93 -3.90
N GLU A 125 -5.78 -4.15 -4.15
CA GLU A 125 -6.71 -5.28 -4.21
C GLU A 125 -7.52 -5.45 -2.92
N ASN A 126 -6.93 -5.06 -1.78
CA ASN A 126 -7.62 -5.06 -0.49
C ASN A 126 -8.47 -3.80 -0.21
N HIS A 127 -8.65 -2.91 -1.19
CA HIS A 127 -9.56 -1.77 -1.05
C HIS A 127 -11.02 -2.22 -0.99
N SER A 128 -11.81 -1.63 -0.11
CA SER A 128 -13.25 -1.88 -0.03
C SER A 128 -14.00 -1.37 -1.28
N PRO A 129 -15.17 -1.91 -1.64
CA PRO A 129 -15.98 -2.88 -0.89
C PRO A 129 -15.51 -4.33 -1.02
N HIS A 130 -15.82 -5.16 -0.03
CA HIS A 130 -15.62 -6.61 -0.07
C HIS A 130 -16.97 -7.28 -0.27
N ASP A 131 -17.36 -7.49 -1.54
CA ASP A 131 -18.70 -7.95 -1.89
C ASP A 131 -18.84 -9.47 -1.73
N CYS A 132 -19.96 -9.86 -1.11
CA CYS A 132 -20.35 -11.25 -0.99
C CYS A 132 -20.95 -11.76 -2.30
N GLY A 133 -20.17 -12.27 -3.20
CA GLY A 133 -20.71 -12.81 -4.45
C GLY A 133 -19.73 -12.84 -5.61
N ALA A 134 -18.56 -12.31 -5.41
CA ALA A 134 -17.53 -12.28 -6.44
C ALA A 134 -16.75 -13.60 -6.62
N GLY A 135 -17.02 -14.64 -5.83
CA GLY A 135 -16.34 -15.91 -5.97
C GLY A 135 -16.82 -16.98 -5.00
N ASP A 136 -16.59 -18.22 -5.34
CA ASP A 136 -16.77 -19.36 -4.46
C ASP A 136 -16.06 -19.12 -3.13
N SER A 137 -16.76 -19.40 -2.04
CA SER A 137 -16.22 -19.42 -0.67
C SER A 137 -15.07 -20.43 -0.60
N THR A 138 -13.90 -20.05 -1.01
CA THR A 138 -12.70 -20.89 -0.95
C THR A 138 -12.18 -20.91 0.47
N GLY A 139 -12.95 -21.53 1.36
CA GLY A 139 -12.43 -22.31 2.48
C GLY A 139 -11.39 -21.67 3.42
N PHE A 140 -11.28 -20.36 3.53
CA PHE A 140 -10.55 -19.74 4.64
C PHE A 140 -11.39 -19.88 5.91
N ALA A 141 -11.28 -21.03 6.59
CA ALA A 141 -11.85 -21.19 7.91
C ALA A 141 -11.00 -20.40 8.93
N VAL A 142 -11.30 -19.14 9.13
CA VAL A 142 -10.69 -18.35 10.21
C VAL A 142 -11.24 -18.87 11.52
N ARG A 143 -10.42 -19.58 12.27
CA ARG A 143 -10.71 -19.99 13.64
C ARG A 143 -10.20 -18.93 14.59
N PHE A 144 -11.09 -18.13 15.14
CA PHE A 144 -10.78 -17.32 16.32
C PHE A 144 -10.82 -18.24 17.54
N ALA A 145 -9.74 -18.29 18.30
CA ALA A 145 -9.53 -19.29 19.36
C ALA A 145 -10.57 -19.26 20.49
N ASP A 146 -11.36 -18.20 20.62
CA ASP A 146 -12.22 -17.95 21.78
C ASP A 146 -13.71 -17.72 21.47
N THR A 147 -14.19 -17.94 20.25
CA THR A 147 -15.61 -17.78 19.93
C THR A 147 -16.29 -19.11 19.62
N GLN A 148 -17.31 -19.45 20.40
CA GLN A 148 -18.09 -20.68 20.22
C GLN A 148 -19.07 -20.64 19.04
N GLU A 149 -19.25 -19.50 18.38
CA GLU A 149 -20.13 -19.36 17.22
C GLU A 149 -19.38 -18.72 16.07
N PHE A 150 -19.03 -19.52 15.08
CA PHE A 150 -18.53 -19.05 13.80
C PHE A 150 -19.74 -18.73 12.90
N THR A 151 -20.03 -17.47 12.68
CA THR A 151 -20.93 -17.06 11.61
C THR A 151 -20.09 -16.83 10.37
N PRO A 152 -20.27 -17.57 9.26
CA PRO A 152 -19.58 -17.30 8.01
C PRO A 152 -19.80 -15.83 7.60
N ASN A 153 -18.71 -15.10 7.39
CA ASN A 153 -18.75 -13.74 6.94
C ASN A 153 -18.06 -13.62 5.58
N CYS A 154 -18.88 -13.61 4.53
CA CYS A 154 -18.38 -13.58 3.15
C CYS A 154 -17.49 -12.35 2.84
N ALA A 155 -17.73 -11.21 3.48
CA ALA A 155 -16.89 -10.05 3.30
C ALA A 155 -15.50 -10.25 3.92
N LEU A 156 -15.43 -10.94 5.06
CA LEU A 156 -14.15 -11.32 5.66
C LEU A 156 -13.42 -12.36 4.81
N ASP A 157 -14.14 -13.34 4.29
CA ASP A 157 -13.54 -14.36 3.39
C ASP A 157 -12.97 -13.71 2.14
N GLU A 158 -13.70 -12.76 1.54
CA GLU A 158 -13.23 -12.01 0.38
C GLU A 158 -12.01 -11.14 0.73
N TYR A 159 -12.01 -10.46 1.88
CA TYR A 159 -10.87 -9.70 2.35
C TYR A 159 -9.63 -10.59 2.52
N LEU A 160 -9.77 -11.76 3.13
CA LEU A 160 -8.67 -12.70 3.34
C LEU A 160 -8.16 -13.30 2.02
N ARG A 161 -9.07 -13.60 1.09
CA ARG A 161 -8.71 -14.06 -0.24
C ARG A 161 -7.86 -13.01 -0.98
N ARG A 162 -8.26 -11.73 -0.93
CA ARG A 162 -7.49 -10.63 -1.52
C ARG A 162 -6.15 -10.44 -0.83
N LEU A 163 -6.10 -10.60 0.50
CA LEU A 163 -4.85 -10.51 1.25
C LEU A 163 -3.86 -11.63 0.85
N ASP A 164 -4.35 -12.82 0.55
CA ASP A 164 -3.54 -13.91 0.01
C ASP A 164 -2.99 -13.58 -1.38
N SER A 165 -3.82 -12.99 -2.24
CA SER A 165 -3.41 -12.47 -3.56
C SER A 165 -2.33 -11.39 -3.43
N THR A 166 -2.53 -10.40 -2.54
CA THR A 166 -1.53 -9.38 -2.21
C THR A 166 -0.21 -10.01 -1.73
N THR A 167 -0.29 -11.02 -0.87
CA THR A 167 0.90 -11.74 -0.38
C THR A 167 1.66 -12.39 -1.53
N SER A 168 0.95 -12.98 -2.47
CA SER A 168 1.54 -13.58 -3.68
C SER A 168 2.21 -12.53 -4.57
N ALA A 169 1.61 -11.34 -4.71
CA ALA A 169 2.20 -10.21 -5.44
C ALA A 169 3.49 -9.71 -4.77
N VAL A 170 3.49 -9.57 -3.44
CA VAL A 170 4.69 -9.22 -2.66
C VAL A 170 5.80 -10.27 -2.84
N GLN A 171 5.47 -11.57 -2.76
CA GLN A 171 6.43 -12.65 -3.00
C GLN A 171 7.05 -12.55 -4.40
N SER A 172 6.23 -12.27 -5.40
CA SER A 172 6.70 -12.08 -6.79
C SER A 172 7.68 -10.91 -6.94
N LEU A 173 7.47 -9.81 -6.21
CA LEU A 173 8.44 -8.70 -6.18
C LEU A 173 9.71 -9.09 -5.43
N GLN A 174 9.60 -9.82 -4.33
CA GLN A 174 10.75 -10.29 -3.55
C GLN A 174 11.63 -11.21 -4.40
N ASP A 175 11.05 -12.15 -5.13
CA ASP A 175 11.76 -13.08 -6.01
C ASP A 175 12.48 -12.32 -7.14
N TYR A 176 11.81 -11.33 -7.74
CA TYR A 176 12.40 -10.46 -8.74
C TYR A 176 13.59 -9.66 -8.21
N LEU A 177 13.48 -9.09 -6.99
CA LEU A 177 14.56 -8.34 -6.36
C LEU A 177 15.75 -9.25 -6.01
N ALA A 178 15.50 -10.47 -5.53
CA ALA A 178 16.54 -11.47 -5.26
C ALA A 178 17.30 -11.88 -6.53
N ASP A 179 16.60 -11.97 -7.65
CA ASP A 179 17.21 -12.24 -8.96
C ASP A 179 18.06 -11.06 -9.43
N ILE A 180 17.60 -9.80 -9.25
CA ILE A 180 18.43 -8.61 -9.51
C ILE A 180 19.68 -8.61 -8.64
N GLU A 181 19.55 -8.88 -7.34
CA GLU A 181 20.70 -8.96 -6.43
C GLU A 181 21.71 -9.99 -6.91
N THR A 182 21.25 -11.17 -7.30
CA THR A 182 22.10 -12.24 -7.83
C THR A 182 22.85 -11.81 -9.09
N ARG A 183 22.17 -11.10 -10.00
CA ARG A 183 22.78 -10.67 -11.28
C ARG A 183 23.69 -9.44 -11.15
N THR A 184 23.39 -8.56 -10.23
CA THR A 184 24.06 -7.25 -10.14
C THR A 184 24.99 -7.12 -8.94
N GLY A 185 24.87 -8.00 -7.95
CA GLY A 185 25.58 -7.91 -6.66
C GLY A 185 25.09 -6.78 -5.76
N ARG A 186 23.96 -6.13 -6.10
CA ARG A 186 23.40 -5.02 -5.33
C ARG A 186 22.32 -5.52 -4.38
N PRO A 187 22.49 -5.34 -3.05
CA PRO A 187 21.47 -5.74 -2.10
C PRO A 187 20.22 -4.89 -2.24
N PHE A 188 19.08 -5.42 -1.84
CA PHE A 188 17.81 -4.71 -1.79
C PHE A 188 17.24 -4.65 -0.38
N VAL A 189 16.35 -3.69 -0.17
CA VAL A 189 15.47 -3.61 0.99
C VAL A 189 14.03 -3.52 0.47
N LEU A 190 13.18 -4.43 0.92
CA LEU A 190 11.76 -4.41 0.66
C LEU A 190 11.03 -4.10 1.97
N LEU A 191 10.30 -2.99 2.00
CA LEU A 191 9.45 -2.61 3.12
C LEU A 191 7.99 -2.76 2.70
N VAL A 192 7.22 -3.56 3.45
CA VAL A 192 5.80 -3.78 3.22
C VAL A 192 5.04 -3.34 4.46
N PHE A 193 3.99 -2.54 4.28
CA PHE A 193 3.16 -2.05 5.37
C PHE A 193 1.74 -1.77 4.89
N GLY A 194 0.77 -1.80 5.81
CA GLY A 194 -0.59 -1.33 5.54
C GLY A 194 -0.69 0.18 5.70
N ASP A 195 -1.44 0.82 4.83
CA ASP A 195 -1.65 2.26 4.82
C ASP A 195 -2.68 2.73 5.85
N HIS A 196 -3.70 1.92 6.12
CA HIS A 196 -4.72 2.15 7.15
C HIS A 196 -5.43 0.85 7.52
N GLN A 197 -6.25 0.91 8.58
CA GLN A 197 -7.12 -0.19 8.95
C GLN A 197 -8.23 -0.37 7.89
N PRO A 198 -8.70 -1.59 7.63
CA PRO A 198 -9.87 -1.81 6.78
C PRO A 198 -11.09 -1.10 7.38
N HIS A 199 -11.99 -0.63 6.51
CA HIS A 199 -13.28 -0.15 6.96
C HIS A 199 -13.97 -1.27 7.74
N THR A 200 -14.53 -0.92 8.90
CA THR A 200 -15.21 -1.90 9.75
C THR A 200 -16.36 -2.53 8.96
N PHE A 201 -16.46 -3.84 9.01
CA PHE A 201 -17.60 -4.61 8.47
C PHE A 201 -18.91 -4.37 9.25
N ALA A 202 -19.02 -3.21 9.92
CA ALA A 202 -20.08 -2.87 10.87
C ALA A 202 -21.50 -2.88 10.29
N SER A 203 -21.67 -2.72 8.99
CA SER A 203 -23.00 -2.72 8.35
C SER A 203 -23.60 -4.11 8.15
N THR A 204 -22.84 -5.19 8.37
CA THR A 204 -23.27 -6.58 8.13
C THR A 204 -23.26 -7.47 9.37
N GLY A 205 -23.29 -6.87 10.58
CA GLY A 205 -23.27 -7.63 11.84
C GLY A 205 -21.92 -8.26 12.18
N GLY A 206 -20.85 -7.85 11.49
CA GLY A 206 -19.52 -8.39 11.66
C GLY A 206 -18.65 -7.54 12.61
N PHE A 207 -17.50 -7.97 12.85
CA PHE A 207 -16.48 -7.61 13.81
C PHE A 207 -16.48 -6.15 14.30
N HIS A 208 -16.70 -5.98 15.60
CA HIS A 208 -16.22 -4.81 16.31
C HIS A 208 -14.72 -4.95 16.54
N TYR A 209 -13.90 -4.18 15.83
CA TYR A 209 -12.50 -4.02 16.18
C TYR A 209 -12.42 -3.30 17.53
N ASP A 210 -12.04 -4.03 18.57
CA ASP A 210 -11.65 -3.40 19.82
C ASP A 210 -10.24 -2.87 19.70
N TYR A 211 -10.10 -1.62 19.26
CA TYR A 211 -8.83 -0.92 19.22
C TYR A 211 -8.10 -0.88 20.58
N GLY A 212 -8.82 -1.09 21.69
CA GLY A 212 -8.26 -1.21 23.03
C GLY A 212 -7.46 -2.50 23.22
N ALA A 213 -7.87 -3.60 22.60
CA ALA A 213 -7.17 -4.88 22.67
C ALA A 213 -5.83 -4.84 21.89
N PHE A 214 -5.78 -4.15 20.74
CA PHE A 214 -4.53 -3.94 20.00
C PHE A 214 -3.52 -3.06 20.75
N ARG A 215 -3.97 -2.06 21.49
CA ARG A 215 -3.10 -1.28 22.38
C ARG A 215 -2.44 -2.13 23.46
N LYS A 216 -3.18 -3.04 24.08
CA LYS A 216 -2.63 -3.92 25.13
C LYS A 216 -1.56 -4.87 24.61
N VAL A 217 -1.68 -5.40 23.40
CA VAL A 217 -0.67 -6.30 22.81
C VAL A 217 0.60 -5.53 22.42
N ALA A 218 0.50 -4.28 22.01
CA ALA A 218 1.66 -3.46 21.65
C ALA A 218 2.45 -3.01 22.90
N ASP A 219 1.76 -2.75 24.04
CA ASP A 219 2.39 -2.29 25.29
C ASP A 219 3.04 -3.41 26.12
N THR A 220 2.73 -4.67 25.83
CA THR A 220 3.32 -5.83 26.55
C THR A 220 4.60 -6.37 25.92
N ARG A 221 5.11 -5.76 24.84
CA ARG A 221 6.34 -6.18 24.13
C ARG A 221 7.44 -5.13 24.12
N MET A 222 7.45 -4.21 25.07
CA MET A 222 8.63 -3.37 25.35
C MET A 222 9.46 -3.95 26.47
#